data_15540c22c3b486dc142b32588938f71e
#
_entry.id   15540c22c3b486dc142b32588938f71e
#
_cell.length_a   1.000
_cell.length_b   1.000
_cell.length_c   1.000
_cell.angle_alpha   90.00
_cell.angle_beta   90.00
_cell.angle_gamma   90.00
#
_symmetry.space_group_name_H-M   'P 1'
#
loop_
_entity.id
_entity.type
_entity.pdbx_description
1 polymer ?
#
loop_
_entity_poly.entity_id
_entity_poly.type
_entity_poly.pdbx_seq_one_letter_code
_entity_poly.pdbx_strand_id
1 'polypeptide(L)'
;MINFKKSTGKIGKIKRDYGINLNTIINKNLEIDDTDLDGEKVMMNLDKGEYFMMNEVGSRIWEIISEPINVSRIIDTLCSEYEVDEEICKDTVVEFLGRLNNAELISIS
;
A
#
# COMPACT_ATOMS: atom_id res chain seq x y z
N MET A 1 -0.34 0.08 -9.66
CA MET A 1 -0.76 1.19 -8.84
C MET A 1 -2.06 0.88 -8.17
N ILE A 2 -2.24 1.40 -6.96
CA ILE A 2 -3.45 1.14 -6.23
C ILE A 2 -4.58 1.99 -6.79
N ASN A 3 -5.76 1.41 -6.91
CA ASN A 3 -6.91 2.07 -7.47
C ASN A 3 -8.15 1.48 -6.81
N PHE A 4 -8.99 2.31 -6.24
CA PHE A 4 -10.18 1.85 -5.54
C PHE A 4 -11.36 1.56 -6.45
N LYS A 5 -11.28 1.89 -7.74
CA LYS A 5 -12.36 1.54 -8.61
C LYS A 5 -12.45 0.06 -8.72
N LYS A 6 -13.65 -0.47 -8.58
CA LYS A 6 -13.84 -1.86 -8.62
C LYS A 6 -13.56 -2.41 -9.95
N SER A 7 -12.76 -3.39 -9.98
CA SER A 7 -12.51 -4.09 -11.16
C SER A 7 -13.67 -4.93 -11.42
N THR A 8 -14.11 -4.94 -12.58
CA THR A 8 -15.19 -5.67 -12.88
C THR A 8 -14.93 -7.04 -12.92
N GLY A 9 -15.55 -7.69 -12.51
CA GLY A 9 -15.48 -8.89 -12.75
C GLY A 9 -14.68 -9.73 -12.53
N LYS A 10 -14.36 -9.84 -12.03
CA LYS A 10 -13.65 -10.62 -11.93
C LYS A 10 -13.84 -11.85 -11.56
N ILE A 11 -14.08 -12.49 -12.13
CA ILE A 11 -14.22 -13.73 -12.10
C ILE A 11 -13.08 -14.44 -11.85
N GLY A 12 -13.01 -15.49 -11.27
CA GLY A 12 -11.88 -16.30 -11.10
C GLY A 12 -10.78 -15.61 -10.42
N LYS A 13 -11.05 -14.67 -9.65
CA LYS A 13 -10.06 -14.01 -9.06
C LYS A 13 -9.36 -14.86 -8.06
N ILE A 14 -8.08 -15.01 -8.14
CA ILE A 14 -7.30 -15.77 -7.23
C ILE A 14 -6.82 -14.88 -6.14
N LYS A 15 -7.15 -15.21 -4.92
CA LYS A 15 -6.67 -14.45 -3.81
C LYS A 15 -5.31 -14.90 -3.44
N ARG A 16 -4.37 -13.99 -3.40
CA ARG A 16 -3.03 -14.31 -2.98
C ARG A 16 -2.93 -14.12 -1.49
N ASP A 17 -2.19 -15.00 -0.85
CA ASP A 17 -1.95 -14.88 0.56
C ASP A 17 -0.62 -14.20 0.75
N TYR A 18 -0.67 -12.95 1.17
CA TYR A 18 0.55 -12.17 1.40
C TYR A 18 1.02 -12.25 2.84
N GLY A 19 0.33 -13.02 3.68
CA GLY A 19 0.65 -13.04 5.09
C GLY A 19 0.27 -11.78 5.80
N ILE A 20 -0.67 -11.03 5.26
CA ILE A 20 -1.08 -9.74 5.79
C ILE A 20 -2.55 -9.81 6.19
N ASN A 21 -2.85 -9.44 7.43
CA ASN A 21 -4.23 -9.37 7.88
C ASN A 21 -4.43 -8.04 8.60
N LEU A 22 -5.60 -7.83 9.16
CA LEU A 22 -5.95 -6.54 9.76
C LEU A 22 -5.06 -6.19 10.95
N ASN A 23 -4.48 -7.17 11.59
CA ASN A 23 -3.64 -6.94 12.77
C ASN A 23 -2.15 -6.84 12.42
N THR A 24 -1.80 -7.09 11.19
CA THR A 24 -0.39 -7.03 10.77
C THR A 24 0.13 -5.60 10.90
N ILE A 25 1.31 -5.45 11.46
CA ILE A 25 1.95 -4.15 11.60
C ILE A 25 2.82 -3.91 10.38
N ILE A 26 2.67 -2.74 9.79
CA ILE A 26 3.41 -2.34 8.61
C ILE A 26 4.52 -1.40 9.03
N ASN A 27 5.72 -1.69 8.58
CA ASN A 27 6.90 -0.89 8.89
C ASN A 27 7.54 -0.45 7.59
N LYS A 28 7.78 0.84 7.45
CA LYS A 28 8.45 1.38 6.28
C LYS A 28 9.92 0.97 6.31
N ASN A 29 10.47 0.61 5.17
CA ASN A 29 11.90 0.36 5.08
C ASN A 29 12.60 1.71 5.07
N LEU A 30 13.33 2.00 6.14
CA LEU A 30 13.94 3.31 6.31
C LEU A 30 15.12 3.56 5.38
N GLU A 31 15.56 2.54 4.66
CA GLU A 31 16.63 2.71 3.70
C GLU A 31 16.14 3.13 2.32
N ILE A 32 14.82 3.28 2.17
CA ILE A 32 14.25 3.70 0.91
C ILE A 32 14.18 5.22 0.89
N ASP A 33 14.76 5.82 -0.14
CA ASP A 33 14.65 7.25 -0.35
C ASP A 33 13.37 7.55 -1.08
N ASP A 34 12.70 8.63 -0.70
CA ASP A 34 11.51 9.04 -1.43
C ASP A 34 11.56 10.52 -1.71
N THR A 35 10.83 10.92 -2.72
CA THR A 35 10.69 12.32 -3.06
C THR A 35 9.29 12.53 -3.62
N ASP A 36 8.84 13.78 -3.57
CA ASP A 36 7.55 14.14 -4.13
C ASP A 36 7.74 14.66 -5.55
N LEU A 37 6.87 14.20 -6.44
CA LEU A 37 6.89 14.69 -7.80
C LEU A 37 5.45 15.01 -8.17
N ASP A 38 5.08 16.26 -8.12
CA ASP A 38 3.74 16.73 -8.43
C ASP A 38 2.67 16.04 -7.59
N GLY A 39 2.96 15.86 -6.31
CA GLY A 39 1.99 15.26 -5.40
C GLY A 39 2.00 13.75 -5.36
N GLU A 40 2.86 13.14 -6.15
CA GLU A 40 3.00 11.69 -6.11
C GLU A 40 4.37 11.33 -5.59
N LYS A 41 4.44 10.22 -4.87
CA LYS A 41 5.70 9.79 -4.29
C LYS A 41 6.48 8.94 -5.28
N VAL A 42 7.77 9.17 -5.33
CA VAL A 42 8.69 8.30 -6.05
C VAL A 42 9.61 7.71 -5.01
N MET A 43 9.64 6.41 -4.87
CA MET A 43 10.51 5.72 -3.93
C MET A 43 11.63 5.05 -4.69
N MET A 44 12.82 5.10 -4.13
CA MET A 44 14.00 4.56 -4.78
C MET A 44 14.71 3.58 -3.88
N ASN A 45 14.99 2.41 -4.42
CA ASN A 45 15.83 1.44 -3.73
C ASN A 45 17.18 1.49 -4.44
N LEU A 46 18.12 2.21 -3.85
CA LEU A 46 19.40 2.44 -4.50
C LEU A 46 20.24 1.18 -4.58
N ASP A 47 20.09 0.28 -3.61
CA ASP A 47 20.85 -0.96 -3.63
C ASP A 47 20.49 -1.82 -4.83
N LYS A 48 19.22 -1.82 -5.23
CA LYS A 48 18.76 -2.62 -6.35
C LYS A 48 18.66 -1.84 -7.64
N GLY A 49 18.86 -0.53 -7.58
CA GLY A 49 18.73 0.31 -8.75
C GLY A 49 17.31 0.39 -9.27
N GLU A 50 16.34 0.31 -8.37
CA GLU A 50 14.94 0.33 -8.74
C GLU A 50 14.24 1.57 -8.20
N TYR A 51 13.21 2.01 -8.90
CA TYR A 51 12.37 3.06 -8.37
C TYR A 51 10.92 2.73 -8.65
N PHE A 52 10.03 3.32 -7.85
CA PHE A 52 8.61 3.04 -7.90
C PHE A 52 7.85 4.34 -7.82
N MET A 53 6.88 4.53 -8.72
CA MET A 53 6.04 5.72 -8.69
C MET A 53 4.70 5.33 -8.13
N MET A 54 4.19 6.15 -7.22
CA MET A 54 2.91 5.90 -6.56
C MET A 54 1.90 6.93 -7.02
N ASN A 55 0.68 6.48 -7.30
CA ASN A 55 -0.38 7.44 -7.58
C ASN A 55 -0.83 8.08 -6.27
N GLU A 56 -1.89 8.87 -6.34
CA GLU A 56 -2.34 9.65 -5.19
C GLU A 56 -2.65 8.75 -3.99
N VAL A 57 -3.39 7.69 -4.20
CA VAL A 57 -3.79 6.82 -3.08
C VAL A 57 -2.59 6.07 -2.53
N GLY A 58 -1.73 5.56 -3.39
CA GLY A 58 -0.52 4.88 -2.94
C GLY A 58 0.40 5.82 -2.17
N SER A 59 0.50 7.07 -2.62
CA SER A 59 1.31 8.06 -1.92
C SER A 59 0.73 8.37 -0.55
N ARG A 60 -0.61 8.41 -0.45
CA ARG A 60 -1.23 8.64 0.84
C ARG A 60 -0.95 7.48 1.81
N ILE A 61 -1.01 6.25 1.31
CA ILE A 61 -0.69 5.09 2.14
C ILE A 61 0.75 5.18 2.62
N TRP A 62 1.67 5.57 1.74
CA TRP A 62 3.07 5.70 2.12
C TRP A 62 3.24 6.72 3.25
N GLU A 63 2.46 7.81 3.22
CA GLU A 63 2.49 8.78 4.30
C GLU A 63 1.92 8.22 5.60
N ILE A 64 0.84 7.46 5.49
CA ILE A 64 0.18 6.92 6.67
C ILE A 64 1.12 5.97 7.42
N ILE A 65 1.97 5.25 6.71
CA ILE A 65 2.85 4.28 7.33
C ILE A 65 4.19 4.87 7.75
N SER A 66 4.25 6.21 7.93
CA SER A 66 5.50 6.82 8.38
C SER A 66 5.90 6.33 9.76
N GLU A 67 4.95 5.83 10.55
CA GLU A 67 5.26 5.13 11.78
C GLU A 67 4.61 3.77 11.73
N PRO A 68 5.10 2.79 12.48
CA PRO A 68 4.50 1.46 12.45
C PRO A 68 3.00 1.54 12.75
N ILE A 69 2.22 0.87 11.96
CA ILE A 69 0.77 0.98 12.05
C ILE A 69 0.15 -0.32 11.56
N ASN A 70 -0.95 -0.73 12.18
CA ASN A 70 -1.60 -1.94 11.72
C ASN A 70 -2.50 -1.66 10.53
N VAL A 71 -2.80 -2.71 9.79
CA VAL A 71 -3.55 -2.59 8.54
C VAL A 71 -4.93 -2.01 8.77
N SER A 72 -5.59 -2.40 9.87
CA SER A 72 -6.95 -1.93 10.10
C SER A 72 -6.99 -0.41 10.25
N ARG A 73 -5.96 0.19 10.83
CA ARG A 73 -5.92 1.64 10.96
C ARG A 73 -5.63 2.33 9.63
N ILE A 74 -4.87 1.68 8.76
CA ILE A 74 -4.67 2.21 7.42
C ILE A 74 -6.02 2.26 6.70
N ILE A 75 -6.78 1.18 6.79
CA ILE A 75 -8.08 1.09 6.13
C ILE A 75 -9.05 2.12 6.70
N ASP A 76 -9.09 2.25 8.03
CA ASP A 76 -9.97 3.24 8.66
C ASP A 76 -9.64 4.65 8.18
N THR A 77 -8.37 4.97 8.10
CA THR A 77 -7.95 6.30 7.64
C THR A 77 -8.39 6.54 6.21
N LEU A 78 -8.17 5.56 5.35
CA LEU A 78 -8.54 5.72 3.94
C LEU A 78 -10.06 5.81 3.77
N CYS A 79 -10.82 5.03 4.53
CA CYS A 79 -12.27 5.09 4.45
C CYS A 79 -12.82 6.41 4.96
N SER A 80 -12.07 7.09 5.83
CA SER A 80 -12.50 8.41 6.30
C SER A 80 -12.18 9.51 5.28
N GLU A 81 -11.24 9.25 4.38
CA GLU A 81 -10.79 10.25 3.43
C GLU A 81 -11.37 10.05 2.02
N TYR A 82 -11.73 8.82 1.69
CA TYR A 82 -12.21 8.49 0.35
C TYR A 82 -13.54 7.79 0.44
N GLU A 83 -14.39 7.99 -0.54
CA GLU A 83 -15.64 7.26 -0.61
C GLU A 83 -15.36 5.90 -1.22
N VAL A 84 -15.20 4.89 -0.38
CA VAL A 84 -14.87 3.55 -0.85
C VAL A 84 -15.54 2.54 0.05
N ASP A 85 -16.00 1.45 -0.54
CA ASP A 85 -16.55 0.33 0.21
C ASP A 85 -15.44 -0.29 1.04
N GLU A 86 -15.73 -0.61 2.29
CA GLU A 86 -14.72 -1.09 3.21
C GLU A 86 -14.08 -2.39 2.75
N GLU A 87 -14.87 -3.32 2.20
CA GLU A 87 -14.33 -4.58 1.71
C GLU A 87 -13.41 -4.36 0.51
N ILE A 88 -13.80 -3.47 -0.38
CA ILE A 88 -12.97 -3.16 -1.53
C ILE A 88 -11.68 -2.49 -1.08
N CYS A 89 -11.78 -1.60 -0.12
CA CYS A 89 -10.61 -0.93 0.43
C CYS A 89 -9.66 -1.94 1.05
N LYS A 90 -10.20 -2.86 1.85
CA LYS A 90 -9.39 -3.87 2.51
C LYS A 90 -8.65 -4.72 1.48
N ASP A 91 -9.37 -5.24 0.49
CA ASP A 91 -8.73 -6.11 -0.50
C ASP A 91 -7.66 -5.36 -1.29
N THR A 92 -7.95 -4.12 -1.65
CA THR A 92 -7.02 -3.32 -2.43
C THR A 92 -5.78 -2.99 -1.62
N VAL A 93 -5.96 -2.60 -0.36
CA VAL A 93 -4.85 -2.24 0.50
C VAL A 93 -3.95 -3.44 0.78
N VAL A 94 -4.56 -4.58 1.08
CA VAL A 94 -3.78 -5.78 1.37
C VAL A 94 -2.95 -6.18 0.16
N GLU A 95 -3.52 -6.13 -1.03
CA GLU A 95 -2.78 -6.46 -2.23
C GLU A 95 -1.64 -5.47 -2.46
N PHE A 96 -1.92 -4.19 -2.29
CA PHE A 96 -0.90 -3.17 -2.48
C PHE A 96 0.25 -3.34 -1.49
N LEU A 97 -0.07 -3.55 -0.22
CA LEU A 97 0.96 -3.74 0.79
C LEU A 97 1.76 -5.02 0.52
N GLY A 98 1.09 -6.06 0.01
CA GLY A 98 1.79 -7.27 -0.36
C GLY A 98 2.82 -7.03 -1.44
N ARG A 99 2.49 -6.19 -2.42
CA ARG A 99 3.43 -5.84 -3.47
C ARG A 99 4.58 -5.02 -2.93
N LEU A 100 4.31 -4.10 -2.01
CA LEU A 100 5.36 -3.32 -1.39
C LEU A 100 6.30 -4.21 -0.58
N ASN A 101 5.75 -5.20 0.11
CA ASN A 101 6.55 -6.12 0.90
C ASN A 101 7.44 -6.97 0.00
N ASN A 102 6.90 -7.44 -1.13
CA ASN A 102 7.69 -8.22 -2.07
C ASN A 102 8.81 -7.39 -2.68
N ALA A 103 8.60 -6.11 -2.84
CA ALA A 103 9.62 -5.20 -3.37
C ALA A 103 10.56 -4.69 -2.29
N GLU A 104 10.38 -5.13 -1.05
CA GLU A 104 11.22 -4.74 0.08
C GLU A 104 11.14 -3.26 0.42
N LEU A 105 10.02 -2.63 0.07
CA LEU A 105 9.79 -1.24 0.46
C LEU A 105 9.25 -1.12 1.87
N ILE A 106 8.64 -2.20 2.37
CA ILE A 106 8.14 -2.27 3.74
C ILE A 106 8.50 -3.63 4.31
N SER A 107 8.33 -3.78 5.61
CA SER A 107 8.36 -5.09 6.25
C SER A 107 7.11 -5.23 7.11
N ILE A 108 6.78 -6.46 7.45
CA ILE A 108 5.60 -6.73 8.23
C ILE A 108 5.98 -7.44 9.52
N SER A 109 5.17 -7.22 10.55
CA SER A 109 5.40 -7.90 11.83
C SER A 109 4.10 -8.12 12.61
#